data_a34c78f1aba7208f5187f3b05f0f9908
#
_entry.id   a34c78f1aba7208f5187f3b05f0f9908
#
_cell.length_a   1.000
_cell.length_b   1.000
_cell.length_c   1.000
_cell.angle_alpha   90.00
_cell.angle_beta   90.00
_cell.angle_gamma   90.00
#
_symmetry.space_group_name_H-M   'P 1'
#
loop_
_entity.id
_entity.type
_entity.pdbx_description
1 polymer ?
#
loop_
_entity_poly.entity_id
_entity_poly.type
_entity_poly.pdbx_seq_one_letter_code
_entity_poly.pdbx_strand_id
1 'polypeptide(L)'
;MAKKYKYQLEKYHGPGSRHKCPNCGDKKSFVYYVDQEGNPVDEIVGRCNHESSCKYHYTPSEFFRDNCIDPKERPHFEKIACTKTVSYNEALKPSYIDAQVVIKYKSQNSTFVDFLKRLLRDEEVVNHLCNAYQLGATHKREVIFWQIDHNLHVRSGKIMAYDLTTGKRVKSGKGITWVHSSWKGKSGVPSEFNLKQCLFGEHLLKLFPLKPVAGVESEKTAILAYSMFPDYVWVATGGKSNIDVMKMRALKGRHVILFPDVDGYEKWYEEAKKYNFCHAIVSDILEKNATEKDRDAKIDIADIMIEYYNEI
;
A
#
# COMPACT_ATOMS: atom_id res chain seq x y z
N MET A 1 -16.94 -24.53 33.72
CA MET A 1 -15.52 -24.30 33.45
C MET A 1 -15.42 -23.19 32.37
N ALA A 2 -14.74 -22.08 32.65
CA ALA A 2 -14.60 -20.99 31.69
C ALA A 2 -13.71 -21.43 30.53
N LYS A 3 -14.18 -21.19 29.31
CA LYS A 3 -13.44 -21.52 28.08
C LYS A 3 -12.12 -20.72 28.02
N LYS A 4 -10.99 -21.41 28.00
CA LYS A 4 -9.67 -20.78 27.87
C LYS A 4 -9.41 -20.48 26.38
N TYR A 5 -9.50 -19.22 25.99
CA TYR A 5 -9.08 -18.80 24.65
C TYR A 5 -7.56 -18.83 24.59
N LYS A 6 -7.00 -19.21 23.45
CA LYS A 6 -5.55 -19.24 23.24
C LYS A 6 -4.94 -17.84 23.22
N TYR A 7 -5.67 -16.87 22.66
CA TYR A 7 -5.29 -15.46 22.69
C TYR A 7 -6.39 -14.65 23.35
N GLN A 8 -6.02 -13.70 24.19
CA GLN A 8 -6.93 -12.79 24.88
C GLN A 8 -6.35 -11.39 24.91
N LEU A 9 -7.19 -10.37 25.05
CA LEU A 9 -6.70 -9.03 25.28
C LEU A 9 -5.95 -8.96 26.60
N GLU A 10 -4.80 -8.33 26.59
CA GLU A 10 -3.95 -8.13 27.76
C GLU A 10 -4.72 -7.48 28.90
N LYS A 11 -4.73 -8.12 30.07
CA LYS A 11 -5.39 -7.58 31.25
C LYS A 11 -4.67 -6.33 31.73
N TYR A 12 -5.44 -5.40 32.29
CA TYR A 12 -4.84 -4.21 32.88
C TYR A 12 -4.09 -4.57 34.18
N HIS A 13 -2.80 -4.31 34.20
CA HIS A 13 -1.92 -4.48 35.34
C HIS A 13 -1.01 -3.25 35.58
N GLY A 14 -1.46 -2.07 35.13
CA GLY A 14 -0.76 -0.79 35.26
C GLY A 14 -0.47 -0.12 33.93
N PRO A 15 0.16 1.06 33.93
CA PRO A 15 0.44 1.85 32.72
C PRO A 15 1.24 1.10 31.64
N GLY A 16 2.07 0.12 32.02
CA GLY A 16 2.86 -0.70 31.10
C GLY A 16 2.04 -1.66 30.24
N SER A 17 0.76 -1.94 30.61
CA SER A 17 -0.17 -2.76 29.83
C SER A 17 -1.03 -1.97 28.85
N ARG A 18 -0.62 -0.74 28.54
CA ARG A 18 -1.25 0.13 27.54
C ARG A 18 -0.19 0.65 26.59
N HIS A 19 -0.44 0.48 25.31
CA HIS A 19 0.53 0.65 24.26
C HIS A 19 0.11 1.73 23.27
N LYS A 20 1.00 2.11 22.41
CA LYS A 20 0.73 3.08 21.34
C LYS A 20 -0.19 2.45 20.29
N CYS A 21 -1.34 3.09 20.02
CA CYS A 21 -2.24 2.63 18.97
C CYS A 21 -1.62 2.82 17.58
N PRO A 22 -1.56 1.78 16.73
CA PRO A 22 -0.99 1.87 15.40
C PRO A 22 -1.81 2.76 14.44
N ASN A 23 -3.09 3.01 14.76
CA ASN A 23 -3.97 3.82 13.92
C ASN A 23 -4.01 5.29 14.34
N CYS A 24 -4.36 5.60 15.60
CA CYS A 24 -4.48 6.98 16.05
C CYS A 24 -3.22 7.55 16.69
N GLY A 25 -2.20 6.74 16.94
CA GLY A 25 -0.92 7.16 17.51
C GLY A 25 -0.94 7.48 19.01
N ASP A 26 -2.09 7.39 19.67
CA ASP A 26 -2.19 7.62 21.13
C ASP A 26 -1.33 6.60 21.89
N LYS A 27 -0.51 7.10 22.83
CA LYS A 27 0.56 6.33 23.47
C LYS A 27 0.07 5.31 24.52
N LYS A 28 -1.21 5.41 24.96
CA LYS A 28 -1.74 4.63 26.10
C LYS A 28 -3.15 4.09 25.86
N SER A 29 -3.57 3.99 24.60
CA SER A 29 -4.92 3.57 24.25
C SER A 29 -5.00 2.18 23.62
N PHE A 30 -3.89 1.51 23.38
CA PHE A 30 -3.88 0.23 22.69
C PHE A 30 -3.62 -0.95 23.62
N VAL A 31 -4.34 -2.04 23.39
CA VAL A 31 -4.28 -3.28 24.17
C VAL A 31 -3.97 -4.42 23.21
N TYR A 32 -2.86 -5.13 23.44
CA TYR A 32 -2.48 -6.27 22.62
C TYR A 32 -3.37 -7.49 22.83
N TYR A 33 -3.47 -8.35 21.81
CA TYR A 33 -3.80 -9.74 22.03
C TYR A 33 -2.53 -10.49 22.40
N VAL A 34 -2.58 -11.18 23.54
CA VAL A 34 -1.46 -11.98 24.08
C VAL A 34 -1.83 -13.46 24.15
N ASP A 35 -0.81 -14.33 24.06
CA ASP A 35 -0.94 -15.77 24.31
C ASP A 35 -1.08 -16.11 25.80
N GLN A 36 -0.98 -17.38 26.13
CA GLN A 36 -1.12 -17.84 27.53
C GLN A 36 0.10 -17.48 28.39
N GLU A 37 1.25 -17.26 27.79
CA GLU A 37 2.50 -16.83 28.41
C GLU A 37 2.60 -15.30 28.55
N GLY A 38 1.66 -14.55 27.96
CA GLY A 38 1.64 -13.08 27.96
C GLY A 38 2.38 -12.42 26.81
N ASN A 39 2.86 -13.19 25.82
CA ASN A 39 3.53 -12.64 24.66
C ASN A 39 2.52 -12.08 23.65
N PRO A 40 2.72 -10.87 23.12
CA PRO A 40 1.83 -10.32 22.10
C PRO A 40 1.91 -11.13 20.81
N VAL A 41 0.76 -11.34 20.17
CA VAL A 41 0.66 -11.99 18.86
C VAL A 41 1.46 -11.20 17.81
N ASP A 42 1.29 -9.89 17.84
CA ASP A 42 2.05 -8.92 17.05
C ASP A 42 1.73 -7.50 17.60
N GLU A 43 2.61 -6.53 17.32
CA GLU A 43 2.48 -5.13 17.79
C GLU A 43 1.24 -4.39 17.27
N ILE A 44 0.61 -4.91 16.21
CA ILE A 44 -0.61 -4.32 15.66
C ILE A 44 -1.84 -5.16 15.96
N VAL A 45 -1.67 -6.34 16.57
CA VAL A 45 -2.81 -7.23 16.89
C VAL A 45 -3.36 -6.89 18.24
N GLY A 46 -4.47 -6.16 18.24
CA GLY A 46 -5.03 -5.60 19.44
C GLY A 46 -6.24 -4.72 19.20
N ARG A 47 -6.65 -4.01 20.24
CA ARG A 47 -7.78 -3.09 20.21
C ARG A 47 -7.43 -1.75 20.81
N CYS A 48 -7.86 -0.67 20.14
CA CYS A 48 -7.78 0.68 20.68
C CYS A 48 -8.95 0.94 21.63
N ASN A 49 -8.68 1.52 22.80
CA ASN A 49 -9.70 1.91 23.76
C ASN A 49 -10.53 3.14 23.33
N HIS A 50 -10.09 3.85 22.29
CA HIS A 50 -10.89 4.92 21.66
C HIS A 50 -11.93 4.31 20.73
N GLU A 51 -12.89 3.57 21.27
CA GLU A 51 -13.87 2.77 20.52
C GLU A 51 -14.77 3.60 19.60
N SER A 52 -15.07 4.83 19.98
CA SER A 52 -15.93 5.74 19.19
C SER A 52 -15.20 6.51 18.11
N SER A 53 -13.96 6.92 18.35
CA SER A 53 -13.21 7.81 17.46
C SER A 53 -12.18 7.06 16.60
N CYS A 54 -11.39 6.14 17.18
CA CYS A 54 -10.36 5.41 16.46
C CYS A 54 -10.88 4.10 15.84
N LYS A 55 -11.70 3.35 16.57
CA LYS A 55 -12.32 2.07 16.16
C LYS A 55 -11.32 0.97 15.73
N TYR A 56 -10.04 1.14 16.00
CA TYR A 56 -9.05 0.15 15.60
C TYR A 56 -9.20 -1.13 16.44
N HIS A 57 -9.47 -2.23 15.77
CA HIS A 57 -9.53 -3.55 16.36
C HIS A 57 -9.06 -4.56 15.31
N TYR A 58 -7.89 -5.16 15.53
CA TYR A 58 -7.31 -6.17 14.65
C TYR A 58 -7.09 -7.44 15.45
N THR A 59 -7.84 -8.47 15.09
CA THR A 59 -7.88 -9.71 15.86
C THR A 59 -6.80 -10.69 15.40
N PRO A 60 -6.39 -11.68 16.25
CA PRO A 60 -5.47 -12.74 15.84
C PRO A 60 -5.94 -13.51 14.61
N SER A 61 -7.25 -13.77 14.48
CA SER A 61 -7.81 -14.48 13.32
C SER A 61 -7.64 -13.70 12.01
N GLU A 62 -7.84 -12.39 12.06
CA GLU A 62 -7.62 -11.51 10.92
C GLU A 62 -6.13 -11.45 10.57
N PHE A 63 -5.27 -11.32 11.59
CA PHE A 63 -3.83 -11.30 11.41
C PHE A 63 -3.31 -12.57 10.74
N PHE A 64 -3.71 -13.78 11.22
CA PHE A 64 -3.27 -15.04 10.63
C PHE A 64 -3.79 -15.21 9.20
N ARG A 65 -5.02 -14.81 8.91
CA ARG A 65 -5.59 -14.82 7.57
C ARG A 65 -4.84 -13.87 6.64
N ASP A 66 -4.62 -12.64 7.09
CA ASP A 66 -4.00 -11.58 6.28
C ASP A 66 -2.50 -11.84 6.02
N ASN A 67 -1.85 -12.65 6.85
CA ASN A 67 -0.45 -13.05 6.69
C ASN A 67 -0.29 -14.46 6.09
N CYS A 68 -1.37 -15.08 5.59
CA CYS A 68 -1.35 -16.42 4.97
C CYS A 68 -0.69 -17.50 5.84
N ILE A 69 -0.83 -17.42 7.17
CA ILE A 69 -0.29 -18.41 8.09
C ILE A 69 -1.14 -19.69 7.99
N ASP A 70 -0.48 -20.82 7.68
CA ASP A 70 -1.12 -22.13 7.49
C ASP A 70 -2.01 -22.45 8.71
N PRO A 71 -3.26 -22.92 8.48
CA PRO A 71 -4.12 -23.39 9.57
C PRO A 71 -3.49 -24.47 10.45
N LYS A 72 -2.53 -25.26 9.93
CA LYS A 72 -1.78 -26.26 10.70
C LYS A 72 -0.69 -25.65 11.59
N GLU A 73 -0.16 -24.51 11.20
CA GLU A 73 0.78 -23.71 12.00
C GLU A 73 0.04 -22.78 12.96
N ARG A 74 -1.28 -22.59 12.72
CA ARG A 74 -2.14 -21.90 13.67
C ARG A 74 -2.29 -22.79 14.89
N PRO A 75 -2.06 -22.27 16.06
CA PRO A 75 -2.36 -23.00 17.25
C PRO A 75 -3.84 -23.44 17.25
N HIS A 76 -4.11 -24.71 17.50
CA HIS A 76 -5.41 -25.37 17.42
C HIS A 76 -6.55 -24.56 18.05
N PHE A 77 -7.50 -24.13 17.20
CA PHE A 77 -8.80 -23.65 17.65
C PHE A 77 -9.79 -24.83 17.64
N GLU A 78 -10.17 -25.35 18.78
CA GLU A 78 -11.36 -26.19 18.85
C GLU A 78 -12.59 -25.34 18.49
N LYS A 79 -13.38 -25.84 17.53
CA LYS A 79 -14.66 -25.22 17.15
C LYS A 79 -15.59 -25.24 18.33
N ILE A 80 -15.76 -24.10 18.99
CA ILE A 80 -16.79 -23.92 20.00
C ILE A 80 -17.94 -23.22 19.31
N ALA A 81 -19.08 -23.91 19.24
CA ALA A 81 -20.33 -23.35 18.81
C ALA A 81 -20.69 -22.14 19.69
N CYS A 82 -20.60 -20.96 19.13
CA CYS A 82 -21.00 -19.72 19.79
C CYS A 82 -22.50 -19.52 19.58
N THR A 83 -23.29 -19.87 20.60
CA THR A 83 -24.68 -19.44 20.74
C THR A 83 -24.69 -18.08 21.44
N LYS A 84 -24.43 -17.04 20.72
CA LYS A 84 -24.94 -15.67 20.82
C LYS A 84 -24.15 -14.87 19.79
N THR A 85 -24.79 -14.59 18.66
CA THR A 85 -24.34 -13.65 17.62
C THR A 85 -24.24 -12.26 18.26
N VAL A 86 -23.05 -11.89 18.70
CA VAL A 86 -22.68 -10.50 18.63
C VAL A 86 -22.40 -10.28 17.13
N SER A 87 -23.22 -9.49 16.47
CA SER A 87 -23.04 -9.12 15.08
C SER A 87 -21.66 -8.47 14.96
N TYR A 88 -20.67 -9.26 14.58
CA TYR A 88 -19.40 -8.71 14.09
C TYR A 88 -19.76 -7.90 12.86
N ASN A 89 -19.55 -6.61 12.95
CA ASN A 89 -19.84 -5.68 11.89
C ASN A 89 -19.16 -6.16 10.61
N GLU A 90 -19.91 -6.73 9.68
CA GLU A 90 -19.46 -6.96 8.29
C GLU A 90 -18.94 -5.67 7.64
N ALA A 91 -19.34 -4.54 8.21
CA ALA A 91 -18.86 -3.19 7.86
C ALA A 91 -17.34 -2.97 7.98
N LEU A 92 -16.58 -3.86 8.63
CA LEU A 92 -15.14 -3.72 8.82
C LEU A 92 -14.30 -4.54 7.83
N LYS A 93 -14.89 -5.45 7.05
CA LYS A 93 -14.15 -6.19 6.02
C LYS A 93 -13.82 -5.23 4.86
N PRO A 94 -12.56 -5.24 4.37
CA PRO A 94 -12.24 -4.46 3.17
C PRO A 94 -13.11 -4.90 2.00
N SER A 95 -13.61 -3.93 1.24
CA SER A 95 -14.26 -4.22 -0.03
C SER A 95 -13.21 -4.42 -1.12
N TYR A 96 -13.56 -5.23 -2.11
CA TYR A 96 -12.72 -5.48 -3.28
C TYR A 96 -13.50 -5.16 -4.55
N ILE A 97 -12.76 -4.69 -5.56
CA ILE A 97 -13.26 -4.55 -6.92
C ILE A 97 -13.12 -5.91 -7.60
N ASP A 98 -14.12 -6.30 -8.41
CA ASP A 98 -14.04 -7.52 -9.20
C ASP A 98 -12.82 -7.46 -10.14
N ALA A 99 -12.00 -8.51 -10.15
CA ALA A 99 -10.81 -8.60 -10.99
C ALA A 99 -11.13 -8.47 -12.49
N GLN A 100 -12.34 -8.85 -12.94
CA GLN A 100 -12.81 -8.66 -14.30
C GLN A 100 -12.82 -7.19 -14.73
N VAL A 101 -12.93 -6.27 -13.77
CA VAL A 101 -12.84 -4.82 -14.05
C VAL A 101 -11.43 -4.45 -14.52
N VAL A 102 -10.39 -5.01 -13.91
CA VAL A 102 -9.01 -4.79 -14.36
C VAL A 102 -8.81 -5.29 -15.77
N ILE A 103 -9.30 -6.51 -16.06
CA ILE A 103 -9.22 -7.11 -17.40
C ILE A 103 -9.96 -6.26 -18.42
N LYS A 104 -11.19 -5.83 -18.11
CA LYS A 104 -12.02 -5.00 -18.99
C LYS A 104 -11.40 -3.66 -19.36
N TYR A 105 -10.72 -3.03 -18.42
CA TYR A 105 -10.12 -1.71 -18.60
C TYR A 105 -8.61 -1.78 -18.88
N LYS A 106 -8.02 -2.98 -19.00
CA LYS A 106 -6.64 -3.15 -19.42
C LYS A 106 -6.45 -2.54 -20.79
N SER A 107 -5.65 -1.50 -20.87
CA SER A 107 -5.46 -0.74 -22.10
C SER A 107 -4.23 0.10 -22.03
N GLN A 108 -3.54 0.21 -23.16
CA GLN A 108 -2.42 1.13 -23.36
C GLN A 108 -2.87 2.50 -23.94
N ASN A 109 -4.15 2.68 -24.20
CA ASN A 109 -4.66 3.91 -24.80
C ASN A 109 -4.86 5.01 -23.75
N SER A 110 -3.75 5.48 -23.17
CA SER A 110 -3.75 6.60 -22.23
C SER A 110 -2.62 7.59 -22.57
N THR A 111 -2.82 8.86 -22.22
CA THR A 111 -1.79 9.89 -22.41
C THR A 111 -0.51 9.59 -21.63
N PHE A 112 -0.61 8.87 -20.52
CA PHE A 112 0.56 8.41 -19.76
C PHE A 112 1.37 7.36 -20.52
N VAL A 113 0.73 6.40 -21.18
CA VAL A 113 1.42 5.39 -21.98
C VAL A 113 2.04 6.02 -23.23
N ASP A 114 1.38 7.01 -23.85
CA ASP A 114 1.98 7.77 -24.94
C ASP A 114 3.24 8.54 -24.51
N PHE A 115 3.19 9.13 -23.30
CA PHE A 115 4.38 9.74 -22.71
C PHE A 115 5.50 8.71 -22.53
N LEU A 116 5.22 7.51 -22.01
CA LEU A 116 6.24 6.46 -21.86
C LEU A 116 6.83 6.04 -23.21
N LYS A 117 6.01 5.85 -24.24
CA LYS A 117 6.45 5.49 -25.60
C LYS A 117 7.38 6.55 -26.17
N ARG A 118 7.04 7.82 -25.98
CA ARG A 118 7.85 8.94 -26.43
C ARG A 118 9.19 9.04 -25.67
N LEU A 119 9.16 8.82 -24.35
CA LEU A 119 10.33 8.96 -23.50
C LEU A 119 11.31 7.79 -23.70
N LEU A 120 10.80 6.57 -23.58
CA LEU A 120 11.64 5.37 -23.58
C LEU A 120 12.04 4.92 -24.99
N ARG A 121 11.28 5.29 -26.03
CA ARG A 121 11.51 4.94 -27.44
C ARG A 121 11.68 3.43 -27.70
N ASP A 122 11.14 2.61 -26.79
CA ASP A 122 11.18 1.16 -26.83
C ASP A 122 9.76 0.61 -26.49
N GLU A 123 9.09 0.10 -27.52
CA GLU A 123 7.73 -0.44 -27.37
C GLU A 123 7.69 -1.73 -26.54
N GLU A 124 8.73 -2.57 -26.59
CA GLU A 124 8.75 -3.82 -25.84
C GLU A 124 8.87 -3.52 -24.34
N VAL A 125 9.73 -2.58 -23.97
CA VAL A 125 9.84 -2.09 -22.59
C VAL A 125 8.51 -1.50 -22.12
N VAL A 126 7.87 -0.63 -22.91
CA VAL A 126 6.59 -0.04 -22.54
C VAL A 126 5.51 -1.12 -22.38
N ASN A 127 5.45 -2.09 -23.29
CA ASN A 127 4.51 -3.22 -23.20
C ASN A 127 4.76 -4.04 -21.92
N HIS A 128 6.02 -4.29 -21.59
CA HIS A 128 6.40 -4.98 -20.35
C HIS A 128 5.92 -4.23 -19.12
N LEU A 129 6.17 -2.91 -19.04
CA LEU A 129 5.73 -2.06 -17.94
C LEU A 129 4.21 -2.06 -17.77
N CYS A 130 3.47 -1.87 -18.88
CA CYS A 130 2.00 -1.89 -18.87
C CYS A 130 1.45 -3.21 -18.37
N ASN A 131 2.07 -4.33 -18.77
CA ASN A 131 1.66 -5.66 -18.33
C ASN A 131 2.05 -5.95 -16.89
N ALA A 132 3.27 -5.60 -16.46
CA ALA A 132 3.75 -5.81 -15.11
C ALA A 132 2.84 -5.08 -14.10
N TYR A 133 2.55 -3.81 -14.34
CA TYR A 133 1.71 -2.99 -13.46
C TYR A 133 0.21 -3.06 -13.76
N GLN A 134 -0.22 -3.91 -14.72
CA GLN A 134 -1.62 -4.08 -15.11
C GLN A 134 -2.30 -2.75 -15.44
N LEU A 135 -1.63 -1.84 -16.18
CA LEU A 135 -2.16 -0.51 -16.45
C LEU A 135 -3.49 -0.58 -17.19
N GLY A 136 -4.43 0.26 -16.76
CA GLY A 136 -5.70 0.45 -17.42
C GLY A 136 -5.84 1.85 -18.00
N ALA A 137 -6.90 2.04 -18.82
CA ALA A 137 -7.26 3.35 -19.33
C ALA A 137 -8.78 3.57 -19.32
N THR A 138 -9.20 4.82 -19.08
CA THR A 138 -10.59 5.25 -19.28
C THR A 138 -10.82 5.61 -20.75
N HIS A 139 -12.12 5.75 -21.15
CA HIS A 139 -12.46 6.26 -22.48
C HIS A 139 -11.95 7.69 -22.75
N LYS A 140 -11.59 8.43 -21.68
CA LYS A 140 -10.99 9.77 -21.77
C LYS A 140 -9.47 9.73 -21.87
N ARG A 141 -8.89 8.55 -22.05
CA ARG A 141 -7.43 8.33 -22.10
C ARG A 141 -6.71 8.67 -20.81
N GLU A 142 -7.42 8.69 -19.67
CA GLU A 142 -6.80 8.78 -18.35
C GLU A 142 -6.24 7.41 -17.96
N VAL A 143 -5.04 7.34 -17.42
CA VAL A 143 -4.47 6.08 -16.92
C VAL A 143 -5.16 5.65 -15.63
N ILE A 144 -5.30 4.33 -15.46
CA ILE A 144 -5.75 3.71 -14.21
C ILE A 144 -4.58 2.95 -13.60
N PHE A 145 -4.11 3.41 -12.46
CA PHE A 145 -3.12 2.73 -11.62
C PHE A 145 -3.85 1.87 -10.61
N TRP A 146 -3.93 0.57 -10.89
CA TRP A 146 -4.63 -0.37 -10.02
C TRP A 146 -3.84 -0.66 -8.75
N GLN A 147 -4.50 -0.61 -7.62
CA GLN A 147 -3.99 -1.10 -6.35
C GLN A 147 -4.40 -2.57 -6.18
N ILE A 148 -3.49 -3.47 -6.49
CA ILE A 148 -3.67 -4.92 -6.38
C ILE A 148 -2.74 -5.41 -5.27
N ASP A 149 -3.30 -6.02 -4.23
CA ASP A 149 -2.53 -6.48 -3.09
C ASP A 149 -1.77 -7.80 -3.38
N HIS A 150 -0.94 -8.22 -2.44
CA HIS A 150 -0.14 -9.45 -2.56
C HIS A 150 -0.99 -10.73 -2.63
N ASN A 151 -2.28 -10.68 -2.26
CA ASN A 151 -3.24 -11.76 -2.44
C ASN A 151 -3.99 -11.67 -3.77
N LEU A 152 -3.64 -10.72 -4.62
CA LEU A 152 -4.27 -10.42 -5.91
C LEU A 152 -5.69 -9.85 -5.81
N HIS A 153 -6.10 -9.33 -4.65
CA HIS A 153 -7.35 -8.60 -4.52
C HIS A 153 -7.18 -7.17 -5.02
N VAL A 154 -8.15 -6.70 -5.81
CA VAL A 154 -8.16 -5.33 -6.31
C VAL A 154 -8.76 -4.40 -5.26
N ARG A 155 -7.91 -3.61 -4.62
CA ARG A 155 -8.28 -2.69 -3.53
C ARG A 155 -8.91 -1.41 -4.05
N SER A 156 -8.38 -0.88 -5.13
CA SER A 156 -8.87 0.32 -5.81
C SER A 156 -8.14 0.52 -7.14
N GLY A 157 -8.40 1.66 -7.79
CA GLY A 157 -7.64 2.17 -8.91
C GLY A 157 -7.61 3.69 -8.85
N LYS A 158 -6.45 4.29 -9.03
CA LYS A 158 -6.24 5.73 -9.09
C LYS A 158 -6.28 6.18 -10.54
N ILE A 159 -7.19 7.09 -10.87
CA ILE A 159 -7.41 7.57 -12.23
C ILE A 159 -6.81 8.97 -12.36
N MET A 160 -5.93 9.16 -13.34
CA MET A 160 -5.20 10.40 -13.56
C MET A 160 -4.96 10.64 -15.04
N ALA A 161 -4.90 11.91 -15.43
CA ALA A 161 -4.43 12.35 -16.75
C ALA A 161 -3.02 12.92 -16.65
N TYR A 162 -2.22 12.63 -17.67
CA TYR A 162 -0.86 13.15 -17.81
C TYR A 162 -0.71 13.92 -19.11
N ASP A 163 0.11 14.94 -19.10
CA ASP A 163 0.57 15.60 -20.31
C ASP A 163 1.56 14.67 -21.03
N LEU A 164 1.25 14.35 -22.29
CA LEU A 164 2.03 13.38 -23.06
C LEU A 164 3.43 13.87 -23.44
N THR A 165 3.66 15.18 -23.33
CA THR A 165 4.97 15.78 -23.68
C THR A 165 5.87 15.84 -22.46
N THR A 166 5.35 16.30 -21.34
CA THR A 166 6.14 16.59 -20.14
C THR A 166 6.08 15.47 -19.10
N GLY A 167 5.14 14.53 -19.22
CA GLY A 167 4.88 13.52 -18.18
C GLY A 167 4.41 14.12 -16.85
N LYS A 168 3.99 15.38 -16.85
CA LYS A 168 3.42 16.02 -15.65
C LYS A 168 1.94 15.73 -15.55
N ARG A 169 1.47 15.59 -14.31
CA ARG A 169 0.04 15.40 -14.04
C ARG A 169 -0.77 16.61 -14.51
N VAL A 170 -1.84 16.36 -15.26
CA VAL A 170 -2.82 17.39 -15.61
C VAL A 170 -3.63 17.74 -14.39
N LYS A 171 -3.58 18.98 -13.94
CA LYS A 171 -4.28 19.48 -12.74
C LYS A 171 -5.66 20.06 -13.04
N SER A 172 -5.99 20.26 -14.33
CA SER A 172 -7.30 20.79 -14.75
C SER A 172 -8.42 19.74 -14.61
N GLY A 173 -9.64 20.17 -14.41
CA GLY A 173 -10.80 19.29 -14.27
C GLY A 173 -10.88 18.62 -12.89
N LYS A 174 -11.25 17.33 -12.83
CA LYS A 174 -11.43 16.59 -11.58
C LYS A 174 -10.12 16.20 -10.88
N GLY A 175 -8.96 16.44 -11.52
CA GLY A 175 -7.66 16.07 -10.98
C GLY A 175 -7.52 14.55 -10.78
N ILE A 176 -7.31 14.11 -9.53
CA ILE A 176 -7.26 12.69 -9.17
C ILE A 176 -8.66 12.19 -8.86
N THR A 177 -9.06 11.07 -9.47
CA THR A 177 -10.26 10.33 -9.10
C THR A 177 -9.93 8.87 -8.78
N TRP A 178 -10.89 8.16 -8.17
CA TRP A 178 -10.69 6.80 -7.72
C TRP A 178 -11.80 5.89 -8.22
N VAL A 179 -11.46 4.69 -8.67
CA VAL A 179 -12.43 3.71 -9.16
C VAL A 179 -13.48 3.39 -8.11
N HIS A 180 -13.08 3.09 -6.86
CA HIS A 180 -14.00 2.76 -5.78
C HIS A 180 -15.03 3.85 -5.47
N SER A 181 -14.75 5.11 -5.79
CA SER A 181 -15.70 6.23 -5.56
C SER A 181 -16.44 6.63 -6.85
N SER A 182 -15.72 6.73 -7.97
CA SER A 182 -16.30 7.20 -9.25
C SER A 182 -17.20 6.16 -9.92
N TRP A 183 -16.95 4.86 -9.69
CA TRP A 183 -17.70 3.75 -10.28
C TRP A 183 -18.52 2.98 -9.24
N LYS A 184 -18.72 3.54 -8.08
CA LYS A 184 -19.50 2.98 -6.99
C LYS A 184 -20.85 2.46 -7.48
N GLY A 185 -21.17 1.18 -7.18
CA GLY A 185 -22.38 0.50 -7.61
C GLY A 185 -22.44 0.15 -9.12
N LYS A 186 -21.32 0.27 -9.84
CA LYS A 186 -21.24 0.02 -11.28
C LYS A 186 -20.07 -0.90 -11.61
N SER A 187 -20.21 -1.68 -12.69
CA SER A 187 -19.07 -2.39 -13.31
C SER A 187 -18.22 -3.22 -12.34
N GLY A 188 -18.81 -3.97 -11.42
CA GLY A 188 -18.07 -4.82 -10.47
C GLY A 188 -17.44 -4.05 -9.29
N VAL A 189 -17.85 -2.80 -9.06
CA VAL A 189 -17.50 -2.02 -7.87
C VAL A 189 -18.70 -2.02 -6.92
N PRO A 190 -18.56 -2.50 -5.66
CA PRO A 190 -19.66 -2.52 -4.70
C PRO A 190 -20.29 -1.15 -4.45
N SER A 191 -21.60 -1.12 -4.19
CA SER A 191 -22.35 0.10 -3.83
C SER A 191 -21.97 0.65 -2.46
N GLU A 192 -21.60 -0.22 -1.53
CA GLU A 192 -20.96 0.13 -0.28
C GLU A 192 -19.50 -0.32 -0.34
N PHE A 193 -18.59 0.59 -0.08
CA PHE A 193 -17.16 0.33 -0.26
C PHE A 193 -16.37 0.73 0.98
N ASN A 194 -15.88 -0.27 1.70
CA ASN A 194 -14.93 -0.10 2.79
C ASN A 194 -13.51 -0.13 2.21
N LEU A 195 -12.93 1.05 2.00
CA LEU A 195 -11.63 1.19 1.37
C LEU A 195 -10.50 0.81 2.33
N LYS A 196 -9.66 -0.14 1.91
CA LYS A 196 -8.35 -0.41 2.51
C LYS A 196 -7.32 -0.42 1.38
N GLN A 197 -6.60 0.67 1.22
CA GLN A 197 -5.58 0.80 0.18
C GLN A 197 -4.37 -0.11 0.45
N CYS A 198 -3.69 -0.52 -0.62
CA CYS A 198 -2.41 -1.20 -0.60
C CYS A 198 -1.36 -0.40 -1.38
N LEU A 199 -0.13 -0.86 -1.45
CA LEU A 199 0.89 -0.26 -2.29
C LEU A 199 0.56 -0.47 -3.77
N PHE A 200 0.83 0.51 -4.60
CA PHE A 200 0.86 0.29 -6.04
C PHE A 200 2.04 -0.63 -6.37
N GLY A 201 1.83 -1.64 -7.21
CA GLY A 201 2.85 -2.65 -7.50
C GLY A 201 2.98 -3.75 -6.44
N GLU A 202 2.16 -3.77 -5.38
CA GLU A 202 2.25 -4.76 -4.29
C GLU A 202 2.14 -6.20 -4.78
N HIS A 203 1.31 -6.47 -5.79
CA HIS A 203 1.18 -7.80 -6.41
C HIS A 203 2.48 -8.35 -6.98
N LEU A 204 3.45 -7.48 -7.37
CA LEU A 204 4.76 -7.89 -7.87
C LEU A 204 5.62 -8.54 -6.78
N LEU A 205 5.36 -8.23 -5.50
CA LEU A 205 6.07 -8.85 -4.38
C LEU A 205 5.89 -10.37 -4.36
N LYS A 206 4.71 -10.85 -4.75
CA LYS A 206 4.41 -12.28 -4.84
C LYS A 206 5.09 -12.93 -6.04
N LEU A 207 5.19 -12.21 -7.16
CA LEU A 207 5.84 -12.71 -8.38
C LEU A 207 7.36 -12.77 -8.24
N PHE A 208 7.95 -11.85 -7.47
CA PHE A 208 9.40 -11.73 -7.27
C PHE A 208 9.78 -11.76 -5.78
N PRO A 209 9.62 -12.93 -5.12
CA PRO A 209 9.79 -13.01 -3.67
C PRO A 209 11.21 -12.74 -3.17
N LEU A 210 12.22 -12.91 -4.03
CA LEU A 210 13.64 -12.76 -3.68
C LEU A 210 14.24 -11.40 -4.07
N LYS A 211 13.59 -10.63 -4.96
CA LYS A 211 14.12 -9.32 -5.36
C LYS A 211 14.02 -8.32 -4.21
N PRO A 212 15.01 -7.45 -3.99
CA PRO A 212 14.86 -6.32 -3.08
C PRO A 212 13.73 -5.40 -3.54
N VAL A 213 13.21 -4.62 -2.62
CA VAL A 213 12.08 -3.71 -2.91
C VAL A 213 12.57 -2.26 -2.87
N ALA A 214 12.13 -1.49 -3.84
CA ALA A 214 12.31 -0.04 -3.84
C ALA A 214 10.95 0.65 -3.73
N GLY A 215 10.80 1.58 -2.79
CA GLY A 215 9.56 2.30 -2.54
C GLY A 215 9.69 3.79 -2.86
N VAL A 216 8.71 4.32 -3.58
CA VAL A 216 8.61 5.73 -3.99
C VAL A 216 7.24 6.33 -3.66
N GLU A 217 7.08 7.64 -3.85
CA GLU A 217 5.80 8.30 -3.57
C GLU A 217 4.77 8.07 -4.68
N SER A 218 5.15 8.21 -5.94
CA SER A 218 4.22 8.20 -7.07
C SER A 218 4.27 6.93 -7.91
N GLU A 219 3.13 6.59 -8.50
CA GLU A 219 2.98 5.46 -9.42
C GLU A 219 3.81 5.66 -10.69
N LYS A 220 3.89 6.90 -11.21
CA LYS A 220 4.74 7.28 -12.35
C LYS A 220 6.20 6.91 -12.07
N THR A 221 6.68 7.32 -10.89
CA THR A 221 8.07 7.11 -10.47
C THR A 221 8.39 5.62 -10.35
N ALA A 222 7.50 4.80 -9.78
CA ALA A 222 7.69 3.36 -9.68
C ALA A 222 7.82 2.70 -11.07
N ILE A 223 7.00 3.11 -12.05
CA ILE A 223 7.02 2.56 -13.40
C ILE A 223 8.30 2.96 -14.14
N LEU A 224 8.69 4.24 -14.09
CA LEU A 224 9.91 4.72 -14.73
C LEU A 224 11.15 4.09 -14.10
N ALA A 225 11.19 3.99 -12.78
CA ALA A 225 12.31 3.37 -12.08
C ALA A 225 12.44 1.87 -12.43
N TYR A 226 11.34 1.16 -12.62
CA TYR A 226 11.39 -0.23 -13.05
C TYR A 226 11.96 -0.40 -14.47
N SER A 227 11.78 0.57 -15.38
CA SER A 227 12.40 0.49 -16.71
C SER A 227 13.93 0.59 -16.67
N MET A 228 14.49 1.31 -15.70
CA MET A 228 15.95 1.47 -15.56
C MET A 228 16.57 0.46 -14.61
N PHE A 229 15.85 0.05 -13.57
CA PHE A 229 16.35 -0.82 -12.49
C PHE A 229 15.40 -2.00 -12.26
N PRO A 230 15.31 -2.94 -13.23
CA PRO A 230 14.38 -4.07 -13.18
C PRO A 230 14.74 -5.12 -12.11
N ASP A 231 15.92 -5.03 -11.50
CA ASP A 231 16.34 -5.94 -10.44
C ASP A 231 15.63 -5.71 -9.11
N TYR A 232 14.92 -4.59 -8.98
CA TYR A 232 14.09 -4.28 -7.83
C TYR A 232 12.61 -4.51 -8.13
N VAL A 233 11.83 -4.80 -7.09
CA VAL A 233 10.37 -4.63 -7.13
C VAL A 233 10.06 -3.20 -6.73
N TRP A 234 9.60 -2.39 -7.68
CA TRP A 234 9.23 -1.00 -7.42
C TRP A 234 7.78 -0.89 -7.00
N VAL A 235 7.55 -0.26 -5.83
CA VAL A 235 6.21 -0.01 -5.28
C VAL A 235 6.02 1.46 -4.99
N ALA A 236 4.76 1.93 -5.03
CA ALA A 236 4.47 3.31 -4.66
C ALA A 236 3.45 3.40 -3.52
N THR A 237 3.65 4.37 -2.63
CA THR A 237 2.73 4.67 -1.52
C THR A 237 1.48 5.40 -1.98
N GLY A 238 1.54 6.07 -3.15
CA GLY A 238 0.48 6.92 -3.70
C GLY A 238 0.48 8.35 -3.15
N GLY A 239 1.54 8.75 -2.46
CA GLY A 239 1.80 10.10 -1.96
C GLY A 239 2.55 10.16 -0.64
N LYS A 240 3.21 11.28 -0.37
CA LYS A 240 4.09 11.53 0.78
C LYS A 240 3.50 11.16 2.15
N SER A 241 2.20 11.34 2.32
CA SER A 241 1.52 11.06 3.60
C SER A 241 0.95 9.66 3.71
N ASN A 242 1.05 8.87 2.64
CA ASN A 242 0.49 7.53 2.57
C ASN A 242 1.47 6.43 2.98
N ILE A 243 2.63 6.81 3.52
CA ILE A 243 3.57 5.89 4.13
C ILE A 243 3.11 5.64 5.58
N ASP A 244 2.49 4.50 5.80
CA ASP A 244 2.00 4.09 7.12
C ASP A 244 2.34 2.62 7.39
N VAL A 245 2.48 2.28 8.67
CA VAL A 245 2.90 0.95 9.14
C VAL A 245 2.03 -0.16 8.57
N MET A 246 0.71 0.06 8.48
CA MET A 246 -0.24 -0.98 8.03
C MET A 246 -0.05 -1.32 6.56
N LYS A 247 0.09 -0.30 5.72
CA LYS A 247 0.33 -0.49 4.28
C LYS A 247 1.70 -1.10 4.02
N MET A 248 2.73 -0.62 4.75
CA MET A 248 4.11 -1.09 4.57
C MET A 248 4.35 -2.51 5.08
N ARG A 249 3.43 -3.09 5.85
CA ARG A 249 3.53 -4.50 6.28
C ARG A 249 3.53 -5.51 5.13
N ALA A 250 3.01 -5.16 3.97
CA ALA A 250 3.18 -5.97 2.77
C ALA A 250 4.66 -6.28 2.44
N LEU A 251 5.59 -5.48 2.98
CA LEU A 251 7.04 -5.61 2.79
C LEU A 251 7.73 -6.49 3.86
N LYS A 252 6.96 -7.19 4.68
CA LYS A 252 7.51 -8.07 5.74
C LYS A 252 8.56 -9.03 5.20
N GLY A 253 9.70 -9.10 5.90
CA GLY A 253 10.81 -9.98 5.56
C GLY A 253 11.64 -9.54 4.34
N ARG A 254 11.38 -8.37 3.76
CA ARG A 254 12.08 -7.87 2.57
C ARG A 254 13.18 -6.86 2.93
N HIS A 255 14.20 -6.81 2.06
CA HIS A 255 15.13 -5.67 2.03
C HIS A 255 14.48 -4.55 1.24
N VAL A 256 14.34 -3.37 1.86
CA VAL A 256 13.59 -2.25 1.32
C VAL A 256 14.47 -1.00 1.28
N ILE A 257 14.49 -0.33 0.14
CA ILE A 257 15.08 1.00 0.01
C ILE A 257 13.94 1.97 -0.35
N LEU A 258 13.79 3.01 0.44
CA LEU A 258 12.77 4.04 0.25
C LEU A 258 13.41 5.29 -0.35
N PHE A 259 12.84 5.78 -1.44
CA PHE A 259 13.29 6.99 -2.15
C PHE A 259 12.18 8.05 -2.05
N PRO A 260 12.17 8.85 -0.98
CA PRO A 260 11.24 9.97 -0.87
C PRO A 260 11.55 11.05 -1.91
N ASP A 261 10.53 11.82 -2.29
CA ASP A 261 10.72 13.06 -3.05
C ASP A 261 11.53 14.05 -2.21
N VAL A 262 12.13 15.04 -2.85
CA VAL A 262 12.79 16.16 -2.17
C VAL A 262 11.80 16.76 -1.14
N ASP A 263 12.28 17.07 0.08
CA ASP A 263 11.50 17.48 1.25
C ASP A 263 10.74 16.34 1.97
N GLY A 264 10.86 15.09 1.50
CA GLY A 264 10.21 13.90 2.07
C GLY A 264 11.06 13.09 3.05
N TYR A 265 12.38 13.27 3.01
CA TYR A 265 13.34 12.41 3.70
C TYR A 265 13.07 12.25 5.20
N GLU A 266 13.00 13.35 5.94
CA GLU A 266 12.85 13.30 7.41
C GLU A 266 11.57 12.56 7.83
N LYS A 267 10.46 12.85 7.13
CA LYS A 267 9.19 12.18 7.40
C LYS A 267 9.27 10.68 7.16
N TRP A 268 9.86 10.27 6.04
CA TRP A 268 9.98 8.86 5.70
C TRP A 268 10.96 8.13 6.60
N TYR A 269 12.03 8.80 7.00
CA TYR A 269 13.00 8.28 7.95
C TYR A 269 12.37 8.00 9.32
N GLU A 270 11.59 8.94 9.86
CA GLU A 270 10.87 8.75 11.12
C GLU A 270 9.79 7.66 11.04
N GLU A 271 9.13 7.51 9.90
CA GLU A 271 8.19 6.40 9.70
C GLU A 271 8.91 5.05 9.58
N ALA A 272 10.01 4.98 8.82
CA ALA A 272 10.77 3.74 8.63
C ALA A 272 11.35 3.17 9.94
N LYS A 273 11.70 4.01 10.90
CA LYS A 273 12.13 3.58 12.25
C LYS A 273 11.09 2.71 12.97
N LYS A 274 9.82 2.79 12.57
CA LYS A 274 8.72 2.00 13.15
C LYS A 274 8.61 0.60 12.54
N TYR A 275 9.38 0.30 11.48
CA TYR A 275 9.27 -0.94 10.72
C TYR A 275 10.21 -2.01 11.28
N ASN A 276 9.72 -2.76 12.27
CA ASN A 276 10.43 -3.91 12.84
C ASN A 276 10.24 -5.21 12.03
N PHE A 277 9.43 -5.17 10.98
CA PHE A 277 9.02 -6.33 10.17
C PHE A 277 9.78 -6.46 8.85
N CYS A 278 10.55 -5.45 8.44
CA CYS A 278 11.41 -5.48 7.26
C CYS A 278 12.71 -4.70 7.53
N HIS A 279 13.74 -4.98 6.72
CA HIS A 279 14.97 -4.19 6.75
C HIS A 279 14.81 -2.99 5.80
N ALA A 280 14.38 -1.86 6.34
CA ALA A 280 14.12 -0.64 5.58
C ALA A 280 15.25 0.39 5.74
N ILE A 281 15.74 0.91 4.63
CA ILE A 281 16.69 2.02 4.53
C ILE A 281 15.99 3.15 3.78
N VAL A 282 16.12 4.39 4.24
CA VAL A 282 15.64 5.58 3.53
C VAL A 282 16.84 6.25 2.86
N SER A 283 16.75 6.38 1.54
CA SER A 283 17.79 7.03 0.74
C SER A 283 17.71 8.55 0.92
N ASP A 284 18.83 9.15 1.21
CA ASP A 284 19.00 10.60 1.33
C ASP A 284 19.60 11.25 0.06
N ILE A 285 19.65 10.47 -1.03
CA ILE A 285 20.32 10.89 -2.26
C ILE A 285 19.73 12.16 -2.85
N LEU A 286 18.39 12.27 -2.89
CA LEU A 286 17.72 13.48 -3.38
C LEU A 286 17.94 14.64 -2.41
N GLU A 287 17.78 14.39 -1.10
CA GLU A 287 17.92 15.42 -0.08
C GLU A 287 19.30 16.04 -0.07
N LYS A 288 20.36 15.23 -0.25
CA LYS A 288 21.76 15.68 -0.26
C LYS A 288 22.18 16.41 -1.53
N ASN A 289 21.60 16.04 -2.66
CA ASN A 289 22.07 16.54 -3.96
C ASN A 289 21.12 17.58 -4.58
N ALA A 290 19.93 17.79 -4.03
CA ALA A 290 18.97 18.76 -4.54
C ALA A 290 19.48 20.20 -4.39
N THR A 291 19.42 20.96 -5.50
CA THR A 291 19.61 22.41 -5.50
C THR A 291 18.38 23.13 -4.92
N GLU A 292 18.48 24.43 -4.65
CA GLU A 292 17.30 25.22 -4.26
C GLU A 292 16.17 25.14 -5.28
N LYS A 293 16.52 25.18 -6.58
CA LYS A 293 15.55 25.04 -7.68
C LYS A 293 14.83 23.68 -7.63
N ASP A 294 15.55 22.61 -7.33
CA ASP A 294 14.99 21.26 -7.20
C ASP A 294 14.05 21.17 -6.01
N ARG A 295 14.39 21.81 -4.88
CA ARG A 295 13.55 21.90 -3.69
C ARG A 295 12.26 22.68 -3.95
N ASP A 296 12.34 23.79 -4.65
CA ASP A 296 11.17 24.59 -5.06
C ASP A 296 10.27 23.81 -6.02
N ALA A 297 10.89 23.08 -6.96
CA ALA A 297 10.18 22.23 -7.93
C ALA A 297 9.63 20.94 -7.30
N LYS A 298 10.12 20.54 -6.12
CA LYS A 298 9.79 19.29 -5.41
C LYS A 298 10.00 18.07 -6.30
N ILE A 299 11.21 17.97 -6.86
CA ILE A 299 11.56 16.89 -7.76
C ILE A 299 11.53 15.52 -7.07
N ASP A 300 11.27 14.50 -7.87
CA ASP A 300 11.42 13.10 -7.51
C ASP A 300 12.51 12.42 -8.38
N ILE A 301 12.83 11.17 -8.09
CA ILE A 301 13.83 10.46 -8.90
C ILE A 301 13.40 10.26 -10.35
N ALA A 302 12.09 10.28 -10.67
CA ALA A 302 11.61 10.20 -12.03
C ALA A 302 11.93 11.47 -12.84
N ASP A 303 11.99 12.62 -12.19
CA ASP A 303 12.35 13.86 -12.87
C ASP A 303 13.82 13.78 -13.36
N ILE A 304 14.73 13.25 -12.54
CA ILE A 304 16.13 12.97 -12.94
C ILE A 304 16.19 11.93 -14.07
N MET A 305 15.40 10.87 -13.99
CA MET A 305 15.34 9.83 -15.03
C MET A 305 14.82 10.41 -16.36
N ILE A 306 13.83 11.29 -16.32
CA ILE A 306 13.29 11.95 -17.51
C ILE A 306 14.34 12.86 -18.15
N GLU A 307 15.11 13.61 -17.36
CA GLU A 307 16.22 14.41 -17.85
C GLU A 307 17.24 13.52 -18.56
N TYR A 308 17.69 12.44 -17.93
CA TYR A 308 18.61 11.47 -18.54
C TYR A 308 18.10 10.91 -19.87
N TYR A 309 16.83 10.47 -19.95
CA TYR A 309 16.26 9.96 -21.20
C TYR A 309 16.11 11.02 -22.29
N ASN A 310 16.01 12.29 -21.95
CA ASN A 310 15.95 13.36 -22.93
C ASN A 310 17.35 13.76 -23.48
N GLU A 311 18.43 13.40 -22.78
CA GLU A 311 19.80 13.66 -23.19
C GLU A 311 20.37 12.60 -24.15
N ILE A 312 19.81 11.39 -24.14
CA ILE A 312 20.18 10.27 -25.02
C ILE A 312 19.17 10.11 -26.16
#